data_861aca93419d402849f3c8ca50bb1968
#
_entry.id   861aca93419d402849f3c8ca50bb1968
#
_cell.length_a   1.000
_cell.length_b   1.000
_cell.length_c   1.000
_cell.angle_alpha   90.00
_cell.angle_beta   90.00
_cell.angle_gamma   90.00
#
_symmetry.space_group_name_H-M   'P 1'
#
loop_
_entity.id
_entity.type
_entity.pdbx_description
1 polymer ?
#
loop_
_entity_poly.entity_id
_entity_poly.type
_entity_poly.pdbx_seq_one_letter_code
_entity_poly.pdbx_strand_id
1 'polypeptide(L)'
;IGSKRRLVPVLAELLRRSGADTALDLFTGTTRVAQAFKQVGATVTAVDTARYSEMFARTWIAIDADTLTAADRAELAEAIAELDALPGEAGYVTDTFCRHARFFQPHNGERIDAIRAAIAADHAGTWREPVLLTALLLAADKVDSTTGVQMAYVKQWAPRSDRRLELRLPDLLTGAGTAVRGDSLTLAGTLGSFGLAYLDPPYNQHRYFTNYHV
;
A
#
# COMPACT_ATOMS: atom_id res chain seq x y z
N ILE A 1 7.29 1.54 11.04
CA ILE A 1 6.48 1.44 12.25
C ILE A 1 5.85 0.07 12.25
N GLY A 2 6.06 -0.73 13.33
CA GLY A 2 5.42 -2.04 13.50
C GLY A 2 5.73 -3.08 12.42
N SER A 3 6.93 -3.06 11.85
CA SER A 3 7.30 -4.02 10.80
C SER A 3 7.10 -5.45 11.26
N LYS A 4 6.10 -6.13 10.72
CA LYS A 4 5.80 -7.54 11.00
C LYS A 4 6.76 -8.50 10.29
N ARG A 5 7.83 -8.02 9.62
CA ARG A 5 8.76 -8.86 8.83
C ARG A 5 9.25 -10.10 9.57
N ARG A 6 9.52 -9.97 10.89
CA ARG A 6 9.98 -11.11 11.71
C ARG A 6 8.87 -12.08 12.06
N LEU A 7 7.61 -11.62 12.13
CA LEU A 7 6.46 -12.43 12.49
C LEU A 7 5.83 -13.12 11.28
N VAL A 8 5.95 -12.54 10.09
CA VAL A 8 5.34 -13.05 8.86
C VAL A 8 5.60 -14.56 8.64
N PRO A 9 6.84 -15.09 8.73
CA PRO A 9 7.07 -16.51 8.55
C PRO A 9 6.35 -17.39 9.59
N VAL A 10 6.30 -16.92 10.83
CA VAL A 10 5.61 -17.64 11.92
C VAL A 10 4.11 -17.65 11.70
N LEU A 11 3.53 -16.51 11.28
CA LEU A 11 2.10 -16.39 11.01
C LEU A 11 1.68 -17.24 9.81
N ALA A 12 2.48 -17.27 8.74
CA ALA A 12 2.26 -18.14 7.60
C ALA A 12 2.29 -19.63 7.99
N GLU A 13 3.22 -20.01 8.87
CA GLU A 13 3.30 -21.38 9.36
C GLU A 13 2.11 -21.73 10.27
N LEU A 14 1.66 -20.82 11.11
CA LEU A 14 0.44 -21.00 11.92
C LEU A 14 -0.79 -21.25 11.04
N LEU A 15 -0.93 -20.48 9.95
CA LEU A 15 -2.02 -20.70 8.98
C LEU A 15 -1.94 -22.10 8.37
N ARG A 16 -0.76 -22.54 7.90
CA ARG A 16 -0.61 -23.91 7.35
C ARG A 16 -0.98 -24.98 8.37
N ARG A 17 -0.54 -24.84 9.62
CA ARG A 17 -0.84 -25.82 10.68
C ARG A 17 -2.30 -25.82 11.09
N SER A 18 -3.00 -24.69 10.97
CA SER A 18 -4.43 -24.64 11.26
C SER A 18 -5.27 -25.38 10.23
N GLY A 19 -4.73 -25.60 9.02
CA GLY A 19 -5.48 -26.16 7.89
C GLY A 19 -6.58 -25.24 7.37
N ALA A 20 -6.54 -23.96 7.70
CA ALA A 20 -7.55 -22.98 7.29
C ALA A 20 -7.36 -22.54 5.84
N ASP A 21 -8.41 -22.68 5.03
CA ASP A 21 -8.45 -22.23 3.63
C ASP A 21 -8.86 -20.76 3.48
N THR A 22 -9.38 -20.15 4.56
CA THR A 22 -9.82 -18.76 4.59
C THR A 22 -9.19 -18.02 5.76
N ALA A 23 -8.74 -16.79 5.51
CA ALA A 23 -8.14 -15.95 6.54
C ALA A 23 -8.67 -14.51 6.50
N LEU A 24 -8.85 -13.94 7.70
CA LEU A 24 -9.19 -12.53 7.91
C LEU A 24 -7.98 -11.79 8.49
N ASP A 25 -7.60 -10.68 7.87
CA ASP A 25 -6.68 -9.69 8.43
C ASP A 25 -7.46 -8.41 8.71
N LEU A 26 -7.89 -8.22 9.97
CA LEU A 26 -8.88 -7.20 10.34
C LEU A 26 -8.29 -5.80 10.51
N PHE A 27 -6.96 -5.67 10.61
CA PHE A 27 -6.22 -4.41 10.73
C PHE A 27 -5.00 -4.45 9.81
N THR A 28 -5.26 -4.55 8.51
CA THR A 28 -4.24 -5.02 7.55
C THR A 28 -3.07 -4.06 7.32
N GLY A 29 -3.25 -2.76 7.55
CA GLY A 29 -2.20 -1.75 7.41
C GLY A 29 -1.49 -1.84 6.05
N THR A 30 -0.22 -2.23 6.07
CA THR A 30 0.58 -2.45 4.85
C THR A 30 0.38 -3.83 4.22
N THR A 31 -0.62 -4.57 4.61
CA THR A 31 -1.04 -5.89 4.10
C THR A 31 -0.01 -7.02 4.19
N ARG A 32 1.08 -6.86 4.93
CA ARG A 32 2.18 -7.86 4.94
C ARG A 32 1.74 -9.24 5.43
N VAL A 33 0.84 -9.29 6.42
CA VAL A 33 0.31 -10.56 6.93
C VAL A 33 -0.69 -11.16 5.94
N ALA A 34 -1.62 -10.34 5.43
CA ALA A 34 -2.56 -10.75 4.39
C ALA A 34 -1.86 -11.30 3.14
N GLN A 35 -0.78 -10.65 2.67
CA GLN A 35 0.03 -11.13 1.56
C GLN A 35 0.63 -12.52 1.86
N ALA A 36 1.18 -12.70 3.06
CA ALA A 36 1.76 -13.99 3.44
C ALA A 36 0.72 -15.11 3.51
N PHE A 37 -0.47 -14.81 3.99
CA PHE A 37 -1.57 -15.76 4.02
C PHE A 37 -2.03 -16.15 2.60
N LYS A 38 -2.13 -15.17 1.70
CA LYS A 38 -2.46 -15.41 0.29
C LYS A 38 -1.38 -16.25 -0.41
N GLN A 39 -0.10 -15.97 -0.17
CA GLN A 39 1.03 -16.71 -0.72
C GLN A 39 1.10 -18.17 -0.28
N VAL A 40 0.54 -18.50 0.86
CA VAL A 40 0.45 -19.91 1.31
C VAL A 40 -0.88 -20.59 0.94
N GLY A 41 -1.69 -19.94 0.10
CA GLY A 41 -2.85 -20.52 -0.55
C GLY A 41 -4.21 -20.21 0.07
N ALA A 42 -4.28 -19.36 1.11
CA ALA A 42 -5.57 -19.01 1.69
C ALA A 42 -6.30 -17.94 0.85
N THR A 43 -7.63 -18.02 0.82
CA THR A 43 -8.49 -16.89 0.40
C THR A 43 -8.54 -15.87 1.52
N VAL A 44 -8.05 -14.66 1.26
CA VAL A 44 -7.83 -13.65 2.31
C VAL A 44 -8.82 -12.50 2.18
N THR A 45 -9.43 -12.11 3.29
CA THR A 45 -10.14 -10.83 3.42
C THR A 45 -9.28 -9.87 4.26
N ALA A 46 -8.89 -8.76 3.65
CA ALA A 46 -8.10 -7.71 4.28
C ALA A 46 -8.95 -6.46 4.54
N VAL A 47 -8.95 -5.98 5.79
CA VAL A 47 -9.79 -4.87 6.24
C VAL A 47 -8.93 -3.77 6.85
N ASP A 48 -9.25 -2.51 6.53
CA ASP A 48 -8.67 -1.34 7.18
C ASP A 48 -9.56 -0.10 6.95
N THR A 49 -9.40 0.91 7.79
CA THR A 49 -10.07 2.21 7.62
C THR A 49 -9.31 3.14 6.67
N ALA A 50 -8.00 2.98 6.57
CA ALA A 50 -7.11 3.87 5.85
C ALA A 50 -7.16 3.65 4.33
N ARG A 51 -7.22 4.75 3.55
CA ARG A 51 -7.27 4.70 2.08
C ARG A 51 -6.03 4.05 1.47
N TYR A 52 -4.83 4.33 1.99
CA TYR A 52 -3.61 3.71 1.50
C TYR A 52 -3.60 2.18 1.70
N SER A 53 -4.10 1.71 2.86
CA SER A 53 -4.25 0.29 3.15
C SER A 53 -5.24 -0.39 2.19
N GLU A 54 -6.35 0.29 1.88
CA GLU A 54 -7.29 -0.16 0.86
C GLU A 54 -6.60 -0.32 -0.50
N MET A 55 -5.77 0.65 -0.93
CA MET A 55 -5.05 0.54 -2.20
C MET A 55 -4.09 -0.65 -2.21
N PHE A 56 -3.34 -0.84 -1.14
CA PHE A 56 -2.48 -2.01 -0.98
C PHE A 56 -3.27 -3.33 -0.98
N ALA A 57 -4.39 -3.38 -0.25
CA ALA A 57 -5.22 -4.57 -0.20
C ALA A 57 -5.88 -4.87 -1.56
N ARG A 58 -6.36 -3.87 -2.28
CA ARG A 58 -6.90 -4.05 -3.64
C ARG A 58 -5.84 -4.54 -4.60
N THR A 59 -4.59 -4.06 -4.48
CA THR A 59 -3.48 -4.47 -5.35
C THR A 59 -3.00 -5.88 -5.05
N TRP A 60 -2.71 -6.21 -3.80
CA TRP A 60 -2.07 -7.48 -3.48
C TRP A 60 -3.02 -8.59 -3.04
N ILE A 61 -4.19 -8.21 -2.51
CA ILE A 61 -5.14 -9.21 -1.99
C ILE A 61 -6.29 -9.43 -2.96
N ALA A 62 -6.94 -8.37 -3.45
CA ALA A 62 -8.12 -8.53 -4.30
C ALA A 62 -7.76 -8.92 -5.75
N ILE A 63 -6.66 -8.43 -6.31
CA ILE A 63 -6.21 -8.86 -7.64
C ILE A 63 -5.59 -10.26 -7.54
N ASP A 64 -6.09 -11.17 -8.38
CA ASP A 64 -5.43 -12.47 -8.62
C ASP A 64 -4.57 -12.35 -9.89
N ALA A 65 -3.25 -12.48 -9.72
CA ALA A 65 -2.31 -12.33 -10.83
C ALA A 65 -2.52 -13.38 -11.94
N ASP A 66 -3.06 -14.55 -11.61
CA ASP A 66 -3.31 -15.61 -12.62
C ASP A 66 -4.51 -15.30 -13.51
N THR A 67 -5.40 -14.40 -13.10
CA THR A 67 -6.55 -13.97 -13.92
C THR A 67 -6.21 -12.87 -14.91
N LEU A 68 -5.04 -12.22 -14.77
CA LEU A 68 -4.64 -11.13 -15.67
C LEU A 68 -4.15 -11.67 -17.02
N THR A 69 -4.75 -11.16 -18.07
CA THR A 69 -4.35 -11.47 -19.45
C THR A 69 -3.00 -10.81 -19.80
N ALA A 70 -2.43 -11.20 -20.94
CA ALA A 70 -1.24 -10.54 -21.47
C ALA A 70 -1.52 -9.05 -21.82
N ALA A 71 -2.74 -8.74 -22.27
CA ALA A 71 -3.18 -7.38 -22.54
C ALA A 71 -3.25 -6.54 -21.26
N ASP A 72 -3.84 -7.07 -20.17
CA ASP A 72 -3.89 -6.38 -18.88
C ASP A 72 -2.49 -6.03 -18.36
N ARG A 73 -1.56 -6.97 -18.50
CA ARG A 73 -0.16 -6.76 -18.09
C ARG A 73 0.55 -5.72 -18.96
N ALA A 74 0.31 -5.72 -20.26
CA ALA A 74 0.86 -4.74 -21.19
C ALA A 74 0.32 -3.33 -20.87
N GLU A 75 -0.99 -3.18 -20.67
CA GLU A 75 -1.63 -1.92 -20.29
C GLU A 75 -1.10 -1.35 -18.97
N LEU A 76 -0.85 -2.22 -17.95
CA LEU A 76 -0.22 -1.79 -16.70
C LEU A 76 1.21 -1.30 -16.91
N ALA A 77 1.99 -2.02 -17.72
CA ALA A 77 3.38 -1.65 -18.01
C ALA A 77 3.45 -0.33 -18.78
N GLU A 78 2.57 -0.12 -19.74
CA GLU A 78 2.45 1.13 -20.50
C GLU A 78 2.06 2.30 -19.58
N ALA A 79 1.02 2.14 -18.76
CA ALA A 79 0.60 3.16 -17.82
C ALA A 79 1.71 3.54 -16.81
N ILE A 80 2.48 2.58 -16.30
CA ILE A 80 3.64 2.85 -15.44
C ILE A 80 4.70 3.65 -16.20
N ALA A 81 4.99 3.30 -17.45
CA ALA A 81 6.00 4.00 -18.26
C ALA A 81 5.56 5.44 -18.58
N GLU A 82 4.31 5.64 -18.96
CA GLU A 82 3.73 6.96 -19.23
C GLU A 82 3.76 7.85 -17.98
N LEU A 83 3.30 7.34 -16.84
CA LEU A 83 3.31 8.07 -15.57
C LEU A 83 4.73 8.38 -15.11
N ASP A 84 5.69 7.46 -15.27
CA ASP A 84 7.08 7.71 -14.89
C ASP A 84 7.77 8.72 -15.81
N ALA A 85 7.31 8.89 -17.05
CA ALA A 85 7.83 9.87 -17.99
C ALA A 85 7.30 11.31 -17.75
N LEU A 86 6.26 11.48 -16.93
CA LEU A 86 5.68 12.80 -16.69
C LEU A 86 6.70 13.78 -16.10
N PRO A 87 6.70 15.04 -16.55
CA PRO A 87 7.40 16.11 -15.84
C PRO A 87 6.78 16.34 -14.47
N GLY A 88 7.57 16.88 -13.53
CA GLY A 88 7.06 17.29 -12.25
C GLY A 88 6.19 18.55 -12.38
N GLU A 89 5.13 18.61 -11.58
CA GLU A 89 4.24 19.79 -11.46
C GLU A 89 3.94 20.01 -9.98
N ALA A 90 4.24 21.22 -9.48
CA ALA A 90 4.06 21.54 -8.07
C ALA A 90 2.58 21.61 -7.68
N GLY A 91 2.23 20.91 -6.60
CA GLY A 91 0.89 20.89 -6.04
C GLY A 91 0.90 20.74 -4.51
N TYR A 92 -0.09 20.05 -3.97
CA TYR A 92 -0.28 19.89 -2.53
C TYR A 92 0.89 19.21 -1.82
N VAL A 93 1.44 18.13 -2.38
CA VAL A 93 2.56 17.41 -1.77
C VAL A 93 3.82 18.28 -1.77
N THR A 94 4.08 18.97 -2.88
CA THR A 94 5.20 19.91 -3.00
C THR A 94 5.11 21.02 -1.97
N ASP A 95 3.95 21.65 -1.84
CA ASP A 95 3.78 22.76 -0.89
C ASP A 95 3.87 22.27 0.56
N THR A 96 3.10 21.25 0.91
CA THR A 96 2.94 20.80 2.30
C THR A 96 4.15 20.01 2.79
N PHE A 97 4.62 19.05 1.99
CA PHE A 97 5.59 18.05 2.44
C PHE A 97 7.02 18.28 1.95
N CYS A 98 7.23 19.28 1.05
CA CYS A 98 8.57 19.67 0.64
C CYS A 98 8.95 21.05 1.15
N ARG A 99 8.10 22.06 0.94
CA ARG A 99 8.37 23.46 1.31
C ARG A 99 8.17 23.75 2.79
N HIS A 100 7.06 23.23 3.37
CA HIS A 100 6.74 23.43 4.79
C HIS A 100 7.33 22.35 5.69
N ALA A 101 7.53 21.14 5.18
CA ALA A 101 8.15 20.02 5.87
C ALA A 101 9.22 19.38 4.96
N ARG A 102 10.21 18.71 5.56
CA ARG A 102 11.29 18.07 4.81
C ARG A 102 11.04 16.57 4.61
N PHE A 103 9.86 16.20 4.12
CA PHE A 103 9.54 14.81 3.84
C PHE A 103 10.08 14.36 2.49
N PHE A 104 10.05 15.25 1.48
CA PHE A 104 10.58 14.99 0.15
C PHE A 104 11.38 16.18 -0.35
N GLN A 105 12.34 15.93 -1.24
CA GLN A 105 12.94 16.99 -2.05
C GLN A 105 11.88 17.57 -3.00
N PRO A 106 11.91 18.88 -3.32
CA PRO A 106 10.90 19.51 -4.19
C PRO A 106 10.70 18.80 -5.52
N HIS A 107 11.77 18.38 -6.20
CA HIS A 107 11.70 17.65 -7.47
C HIS A 107 10.93 16.31 -7.37
N ASN A 108 10.97 15.63 -6.21
CA ASN A 108 10.20 14.42 -5.98
C ASN A 108 8.76 14.73 -5.59
N GLY A 109 8.52 15.82 -4.82
CA GLY A 109 7.17 16.30 -4.51
C GLY A 109 6.39 16.66 -5.77
N GLU A 110 7.02 17.42 -6.68
CA GLU A 110 6.43 17.79 -7.97
C GLU A 110 6.06 16.55 -8.81
N ARG A 111 6.90 15.53 -8.80
CA ARG A 111 6.59 14.26 -9.48
C ARG A 111 5.43 13.51 -8.81
N ILE A 112 5.38 13.48 -7.48
CA ILE A 112 4.25 12.85 -6.75
C ILE A 112 2.94 13.55 -7.10
N ASP A 113 2.92 14.89 -7.11
CA ASP A 113 1.74 15.68 -7.45
C ASP A 113 1.27 15.42 -8.89
N ALA A 114 2.18 15.49 -9.87
CA ALA A 114 1.86 15.24 -11.29
C ALA A 114 1.33 13.82 -11.53
N ILE A 115 2.04 12.80 -11.02
CA ILE A 115 1.65 11.40 -11.20
C ILE A 115 0.30 11.13 -10.52
N ARG A 116 0.09 11.61 -9.31
CA ARG A 116 -1.17 11.46 -8.59
C ARG A 116 -2.34 12.11 -9.33
N ALA A 117 -2.13 13.30 -9.89
CA ALA A 117 -3.15 14.00 -10.68
C ALA A 117 -3.51 13.21 -11.95
N ALA A 118 -2.52 12.69 -12.69
CA ALA A 118 -2.73 11.87 -13.86
C ALA A 118 -3.47 10.55 -13.52
N ILE A 119 -3.09 9.85 -12.44
CA ILE A 119 -3.82 8.66 -12.00
C ILE A 119 -5.29 9.00 -11.70
N ALA A 120 -5.56 10.13 -11.05
CA ALA A 120 -6.91 10.55 -10.72
C ALA A 120 -7.72 10.94 -11.97
N ALA A 121 -7.09 11.53 -12.99
CA ALA A 121 -7.74 11.91 -14.23
C ALA A 121 -8.09 10.70 -15.11
N ASP A 122 -7.14 9.78 -15.30
CA ASP A 122 -7.21 8.78 -16.36
C ASP A 122 -7.56 7.37 -15.85
N HIS A 123 -7.35 7.09 -14.56
CA HIS A 123 -7.50 5.75 -13.99
C HIS A 123 -8.48 5.65 -12.81
N ALA A 124 -9.09 6.75 -12.37
CA ALA A 124 -10.00 6.72 -11.23
C ALA A 124 -11.14 5.72 -11.43
N GLY A 125 -11.39 4.89 -10.41
CA GLY A 125 -12.45 3.87 -10.43
C GLY A 125 -12.14 2.63 -11.28
N THR A 126 -11.04 2.61 -12.03
CA THR A 126 -10.62 1.41 -12.78
C THR A 126 -9.92 0.39 -11.86
N TRP A 127 -9.79 -0.85 -12.33
CA TRP A 127 -9.05 -1.87 -11.62
C TRP A 127 -7.54 -1.57 -11.52
N ARG A 128 -7.02 -0.73 -12.43
CA ARG A 128 -5.61 -0.29 -12.45
C ARG A 128 -5.29 0.77 -11.40
N GLU A 129 -6.27 1.60 -11.02
CA GLU A 129 -6.05 2.68 -10.03
C GLU A 129 -5.29 2.21 -8.78
N PRO A 130 -5.70 1.15 -8.06
CA PRO A 130 -4.99 0.73 -6.86
C PRO A 130 -3.56 0.27 -7.14
N VAL A 131 -3.30 -0.36 -8.29
CA VAL A 131 -1.94 -0.81 -8.67
C VAL A 131 -1.03 0.40 -8.89
N LEU A 132 -1.49 1.40 -9.63
CA LEU A 132 -0.74 2.61 -9.94
C LEU A 132 -0.50 3.47 -8.70
N LEU A 133 -1.50 3.63 -7.83
CA LEU A 133 -1.33 4.31 -6.54
C LEU A 133 -0.38 3.55 -5.61
N THR A 134 -0.42 2.22 -5.61
CA THR A 134 0.54 1.39 -4.87
C THR A 134 1.95 1.59 -5.39
N ALA A 135 2.14 1.61 -6.72
CA ALA A 135 3.45 1.90 -7.33
C ALA A 135 3.98 3.27 -6.90
N LEU A 136 3.12 4.30 -6.90
CA LEU A 136 3.47 5.65 -6.45
C LEU A 136 3.86 5.68 -4.97
N LEU A 137 3.07 5.06 -4.09
CA LEU A 137 3.35 4.97 -2.66
C LEU A 137 4.70 4.27 -2.37
N LEU A 138 4.98 3.17 -3.07
CA LEU A 138 6.25 2.45 -2.95
C LEU A 138 7.44 3.25 -3.49
N ALA A 139 7.23 4.03 -4.55
CA ALA A 139 8.27 4.90 -5.11
C ALA A 139 8.56 6.08 -4.16
N ALA A 140 7.53 6.67 -3.56
CA ALA A 140 7.65 7.74 -2.58
C ALA A 140 8.41 7.28 -1.33
N ASP A 141 8.12 6.08 -0.78
CA ASP A 141 8.83 5.50 0.38
C ASP A 141 10.34 5.31 0.13
N LYS A 142 10.76 5.15 -1.13
CA LYS A 142 12.18 5.01 -1.49
C LYS A 142 12.96 6.31 -1.53
N VAL A 143 12.28 7.44 -1.65
CA VAL A 143 12.88 8.78 -1.78
C VAL A 143 12.48 9.73 -0.67
N ASP A 144 11.81 9.23 0.36
CA ASP A 144 11.43 10.03 1.50
C ASP A 144 12.65 10.46 2.34
N SER A 145 12.52 11.56 3.06
CA SER A 145 13.53 12.08 4.00
C SER A 145 13.02 11.99 5.44
N THR A 146 12.47 10.83 5.80
CA THR A 146 11.93 10.59 7.16
C THR A 146 12.83 9.66 7.95
N THR A 147 12.64 9.65 9.27
CA THR A 147 13.36 8.73 10.17
C THR A 147 12.71 7.35 10.24
N GLY A 148 11.50 7.18 9.70
CA GLY A 148 10.68 6.00 9.89
C GLY A 148 10.19 5.80 11.34
N VAL A 149 10.40 6.80 12.20
CA VAL A 149 9.98 6.82 13.61
C VAL A 149 9.01 7.96 13.82
N GLN A 150 7.88 7.69 14.48
CA GLN A 150 6.89 8.72 14.80
C GLN A 150 7.50 9.84 15.67
N MET A 151 7.06 11.06 15.44
CA MET A 151 7.48 12.25 16.18
C MET A 151 8.97 12.61 16.04
N ALA A 152 9.70 11.94 15.16
CA ALA A 152 11.09 12.25 14.83
C ALA A 152 11.19 12.85 13.42
N TYR A 153 12.10 13.78 13.25
CA TYR A 153 12.38 14.41 11.95
C TYR A 153 13.89 14.44 11.70
N VAL A 154 14.25 14.45 10.41
CA VAL A 154 15.66 14.52 9.98
C VAL A 154 16.09 15.97 9.97
N LYS A 155 17.25 16.27 10.58
CA LYS A 155 17.83 17.62 10.57
C LYS A 155 18.47 17.96 9.22
N GLN A 156 18.91 16.96 8.49
CA GLN A 156 19.51 17.04 7.15
C GLN A 156 18.75 16.13 6.20
N TRP A 157 18.82 16.40 4.89
CA TRP A 157 18.22 15.51 3.91
C TRP A 157 18.80 14.11 3.97
N ALA A 158 17.94 13.11 3.97
CA ALA A 158 18.39 11.72 3.86
C ALA A 158 19.02 11.50 2.47
N PRO A 159 20.18 10.82 2.34
CA PRO A 159 20.84 10.62 1.03
C PRO A 159 19.93 9.99 -0.04
N ARG A 160 18.94 9.18 0.39
CA ARG A 160 17.97 8.58 -0.55
C ARG A 160 17.04 9.60 -1.18
N SER A 161 16.79 10.74 -0.53
CA SER A 161 15.86 11.76 -1.02
C SER A 161 16.38 12.52 -2.25
N ASP A 162 17.69 12.46 -2.52
CA ASP A 162 18.30 13.07 -3.72
C ASP A 162 18.06 12.25 -4.99
N ARG A 163 17.64 10.99 -4.84
CA ARG A 163 17.31 10.13 -5.99
C ARG A 163 16.01 10.61 -6.61
N ARG A 164 15.92 10.42 -7.94
CA ARG A 164 14.66 10.64 -8.65
C ARG A 164 13.65 9.56 -8.22
N LEU A 165 12.42 9.96 -7.96
CA LEU A 165 11.29 9.04 -7.81
C LEU A 165 11.08 8.27 -9.12
N GLU A 166 11.08 6.95 -9.06
CA GLU A 166 10.87 6.05 -10.19
C GLU A 166 9.73 5.08 -9.89
N LEU A 167 8.74 5.06 -10.77
CA LEU A 167 7.67 4.09 -10.69
C LEU A 167 8.14 2.71 -11.13
N ARG A 168 7.67 1.69 -10.43
CA ARG A 168 7.84 0.28 -10.81
C ARG A 168 6.56 -0.47 -10.54
N LEU A 169 6.17 -1.33 -11.46
CA LEU A 169 5.04 -2.21 -11.25
C LEU A 169 5.30 -3.09 -10.02
N PRO A 170 4.38 -3.10 -9.03
CA PRO A 170 4.51 -4.02 -7.91
C PRO A 170 4.29 -5.47 -8.35
N ASP A 171 5.00 -6.41 -7.73
CA ASP A 171 4.76 -7.83 -7.94
C ASP A 171 3.35 -8.18 -7.43
N LEU A 172 2.48 -8.62 -8.32
CA LEU A 172 1.13 -9.03 -8.00
C LEU A 172 1.12 -10.48 -7.53
N LEU A 173 0.20 -10.82 -6.62
CA LEU A 173 0.10 -12.15 -6.04
C LEU A 173 -1.00 -12.97 -6.70
N THR A 174 -0.77 -14.28 -6.80
CA THR A 174 -1.77 -15.26 -7.23
C THR A 174 -2.72 -15.64 -6.10
N GLY A 175 -3.91 -16.12 -6.46
CA GLY A 175 -4.95 -16.55 -5.53
C GLY A 175 -6.04 -15.52 -5.27
N ALA A 176 -7.14 -15.98 -4.69
CA ALA A 176 -8.32 -15.17 -4.42
C ALA A 176 -8.19 -14.35 -3.14
N GLY A 177 -8.87 -13.22 -3.10
CA GLY A 177 -8.99 -12.40 -1.89
C GLY A 177 -9.92 -11.21 -2.06
N THR A 178 -10.18 -10.53 -0.95
CA THR A 178 -11.09 -9.37 -0.90
C THR A 178 -10.47 -8.25 -0.08
N ALA A 179 -10.58 -7.03 -0.59
CA ALA A 179 -10.20 -5.82 0.10
C ALA A 179 -11.45 -5.07 0.57
N VAL A 180 -11.54 -4.76 1.85
CA VAL A 180 -12.67 -4.06 2.43
C VAL A 180 -12.18 -2.82 3.17
N ARG A 181 -12.73 -1.66 2.84
CA ARG A 181 -12.46 -0.45 3.58
C ARG A 181 -13.60 -0.14 4.55
N GLY A 182 -13.28 0.01 5.81
CA GLY A 182 -14.25 0.41 6.83
C GLY A 182 -13.75 0.18 8.24
N ASP A 183 -14.58 0.55 9.19
CA ASP A 183 -14.28 0.35 10.60
C ASP A 183 -14.39 -1.15 10.95
N SER A 184 -13.27 -1.70 11.39
CA SER A 184 -13.15 -3.12 11.76
C SER A 184 -14.15 -3.54 12.86
N LEU A 185 -14.44 -2.67 13.80
CA LEU A 185 -15.40 -2.97 14.88
C LEU A 185 -16.83 -3.09 14.34
N THR A 186 -17.19 -2.24 13.38
CA THR A 186 -18.50 -2.28 12.73
C THR A 186 -18.63 -3.47 11.77
N LEU A 187 -17.55 -3.77 11.03
CA LEU A 187 -17.57 -4.77 9.98
C LEU A 187 -17.42 -6.20 10.50
N ALA A 188 -16.73 -6.43 11.62
CA ALA A 188 -16.39 -7.76 12.11
C ALA A 188 -17.59 -8.72 12.19
N GLY A 189 -18.75 -8.21 12.60
CA GLY A 189 -19.98 -9.00 12.69
C GLY A 189 -20.67 -9.30 11.35
N THR A 190 -20.25 -8.65 10.25
CA THR A 190 -20.89 -8.77 8.92
C THR A 190 -20.04 -9.55 7.91
N LEU A 191 -18.75 -9.79 8.20
CA LEU A 191 -17.81 -10.40 7.28
C LEU A 191 -17.95 -11.93 7.13
N GLY A 192 -18.77 -12.56 7.95
CA GLY A 192 -18.95 -14.01 7.95
C GLY A 192 -17.91 -14.75 8.79
N SER A 193 -17.69 -16.03 8.48
CA SER A 193 -16.80 -16.91 9.24
C SER A 193 -15.51 -17.18 8.46
N PHE A 194 -14.39 -17.28 9.17
CA PHE A 194 -13.07 -17.57 8.63
C PHE A 194 -12.43 -18.72 9.40
N GLY A 195 -11.60 -19.51 8.72
CA GLY A 195 -10.83 -20.56 9.37
C GLY A 195 -9.76 -20.00 10.31
N LEU A 196 -9.20 -18.80 9.99
CA LEU A 196 -8.25 -18.09 10.85
C LEU A 196 -8.50 -16.58 10.78
N ALA A 197 -8.43 -15.90 11.91
CA ALA A 197 -8.45 -14.45 11.99
C ALA A 197 -7.18 -13.92 12.65
N TYR A 198 -6.55 -12.94 12.00
CA TYR A 198 -5.44 -12.17 12.54
C TYR A 198 -5.91 -10.79 12.98
N LEU A 199 -5.66 -10.46 14.23
CA LEU A 199 -6.09 -9.23 14.86
C LEU A 199 -4.88 -8.48 15.44
N ASP A 200 -4.54 -7.33 14.88
CA ASP A 200 -3.45 -6.46 15.34
C ASP A 200 -3.96 -5.01 15.45
N PRO A 201 -4.92 -4.76 16.36
CA PRO A 201 -5.50 -3.43 16.51
C PRO A 201 -4.45 -2.41 16.98
N PRO A 202 -4.67 -1.11 16.73
CA PRO A 202 -3.87 -0.05 17.33
C PRO A 202 -3.87 -0.18 18.86
N TYR A 203 -2.68 -0.28 19.47
CA TYR A 203 -2.51 -0.55 20.91
C TYR A 203 -1.89 0.63 21.67
N ASN A 204 -1.69 1.76 21.00
CA ASN A 204 -1.16 2.97 21.62
C ASN A 204 -2.00 4.20 21.26
N GLN A 205 -1.72 5.33 21.91
CA GLN A 205 -2.46 6.59 21.71
C GLN A 205 -2.07 7.33 20.42
N HIS A 206 -1.17 6.78 19.60
CA HIS A 206 -0.75 7.42 18.37
C HIS A 206 -1.86 7.37 17.31
N ARG A 207 -2.17 8.53 16.76
CA ARG A 207 -3.10 8.64 15.64
C ARG A 207 -2.41 8.19 14.36
N TYR A 208 -2.50 6.93 14.03
CA TYR A 208 -1.82 6.31 12.88
C TYR A 208 -2.11 7.02 11.56
N PHE A 209 -3.33 7.46 11.34
CA PHE A 209 -3.72 8.16 10.11
C PHE A 209 -3.01 9.52 9.93
N THR A 210 -2.54 10.17 10.99
CA THR A 210 -1.79 11.43 10.88
C THR A 210 -0.37 11.26 10.36
N ASN A 211 0.11 10.02 10.25
CA ASN A 211 1.47 9.71 9.78
C ASN A 211 1.51 9.28 8.31
N TYR A 212 0.36 9.21 7.63
CA TYR A 212 0.22 8.68 6.27
C TYR A 212 -0.59 9.62 5.37
N HIS A 213 -0.23 10.91 5.39
CA HIS A 213 -0.93 11.93 4.62
C HIS A 213 -0.48 12.04 3.16
N VAL A 214 0.57 11.35 2.78
CA VAL A 214 1.16 11.40 1.43
C VAL A 214 0.51 10.43 0.50
#